data_8109e70efad510d0649b890123c8ac47
#
_entry.id   8109e70efad510d0649b890123c8ac47
#
_cell.length_a   1.000
_cell.length_b   1.000
_cell.length_c   1.000
_cell.angle_alpha   90.00
_cell.angle_beta   90.00
_cell.angle_gamma   90.00
#
_symmetry.space_group_name_H-M   'P 1'
#
loop_
_entity.id
_entity.type
_entity.pdbx_description
1 polymer ?
#
loop_
_entity_poly.entity_id
_entity_poly.type
_entity_poly.pdbx_seq_one_letter_code
_entity_poly.pdbx_strand_id
1 'polypeptide(L)'
;LAQPASAEDSAQGEALSPPASPKEGKGAYFSDWFNQDLTLIGSKDISFGPKPNDDIYLEYEYFGRKGPFELYGYVDVPKILGIGNDNDKGVWDHGSPLFMEHEPRISIDYLAGRSLAVGPFKEWYVAFDWIYDHGSNSANRANTLYSGLGTDIDTHSRVNLSANFYGRYQWENYGASNEYSWDGYRAQLKYIVPISTFDNGASLTYIGFTNFDFGSDLKNDPARTGNSTVATNVLLYAFTHLRFTLVGRYFHNGGNWQDGSELNFGDGNFRARSDGWGYYAGVGYQF
;
A
#
# COMPACT_ATOMS: atom_id res chain seq x y z
N LEU A 1 -14.31 7.31 24.02
CA LEU A 1 -13.08 7.16 23.22
C LEU A 1 -13.48 6.30 22.04
N ALA A 2 -13.54 6.91 20.85
CA ALA A 2 -13.87 6.21 19.62
C ALA A 2 -12.79 5.16 19.33
N GLN A 3 -13.22 3.99 18.94
CA GLN A 3 -12.34 2.94 18.44
C GLN A 3 -11.68 3.47 17.16
N PRO A 4 -10.36 3.47 17.04
CA PRO A 4 -9.75 3.77 15.77
C PRO A 4 -10.24 2.72 14.76
N ALA A 5 -10.89 3.17 13.68
CA ALA A 5 -11.15 2.31 12.56
C ALA A 5 -9.80 1.74 12.11
N SER A 6 -9.76 0.47 11.78
CA SER A 6 -8.56 -0.13 11.21
C SER A 6 -8.41 0.45 9.81
N ALA A 7 -7.62 1.49 9.69
CA ALA A 7 -7.17 1.94 8.39
C ALA A 7 -6.19 0.94 7.80
N GLU A 8 -6.07 1.00 6.52
CA GLU A 8 -5.12 0.24 5.72
C GLU A 8 -5.51 -1.23 5.54
N ASP A 9 -6.75 -1.48 5.15
CA ASP A 9 -7.23 -2.85 4.88
C ASP A 9 -7.27 -3.18 3.38
N SER A 10 -6.39 -2.59 2.61
CA SER A 10 -6.34 -2.84 1.18
C SER A 10 -5.24 -3.83 0.80
N ALA A 11 -5.61 -4.84 0.08
CA ALA A 11 -4.66 -5.69 -0.62
C ALA A 11 -4.06 -4.88 -1.77
N GLN A 12 -2.91 -4.29 -1.55
CA GLN A 12 -2.20 -3.65 -2.63
C GLN A 12 -1.80 -4.68 -3.67
N GLY A 13 -2.60 -4.79 -4.70
CA GLY A 13 -2.24 -5.49 -5.90
C GLY A 13 -1.48 -4.55 -6.82
N GLU A 14 -0.20 -4.33 -6.61
CA GLU A 14 0.64 -3.79 -7.66
C GLU A 14 0.78 -4.81 -8.77
N ALA A 15 -0.20 -4.86 -9.63
CA ALA A 15 -0.10 -5.64 -10.83
C ALA A 15 0.47 -4.79 -11.94
N LEU A 16 1.76 -4.74 -11.99
CA LEU A 16 2.46 -4.22 -13.14
C LEU A 16 2.42 -5.27 -14.24
N SER A 17 1.66 -5.02 -15.30
CA SER A 17 2.01 -5.61 -16.57
C SER A 17 3.44 -5.17 -16.88
N PRO A 18 4.35 -6.08 -17.28
CA PRO A 18 5.69 -5.65 -17.68
C PRO A 18 5.54 -4.57 -18.75
N PRO A 19 6.30 -3.48 -18.69
CA PRO A 19 6.26 -2.45 -19.70
C PRO A 19 6.46 -3.12 -21.06
N ALA A 20 5.60 -2.79 -22.01
CA ALA A 20 5.79 -3.23 -23.39
C ALA A 20 7.22 -2.89 -23.79
N SER A 21 7.94 -3.84 -24.36
CA SER A 21 9.34 -3.69 -24.76
C SER A 21 9.55 -2.33 -25.45
N PRO A 22 10.52 -1.53 -25.04
CA PRO A 22 10.70 -0.18 -25.55
C PRO A 22 10.85 -0.23 -27.09
N LYS A 23 10.02 0.52 -27.79
CA LYS A 23 10.29 0.80 -29.20
C LYS A 23 11.55 1.66 -29.23
N GLU A 24 12.61 1.20 -29.88
CA GLU A 24 13.84 1.95 -30.11
C GLU A 24 13.52 3.33 -30.69
N GLY A 25 13.78 4.37 -29.92
CA GLY A 25 13.65 5.75 -30.36
C GLY A 25 13.45 6.73 -29.20
N LYS A 26 14.52 7.29 -28.71
CA LYS A 26 14.64 8.30 -27.64
C LYS A 26 14.35 7.76 -26.23
N GLY A 27 15.36 7.14 -25.63
CA GLY A 27 15.49 6.87 -24.21
C GLY A 27 14.41 5.96 -23.65
N ALA A 28 14.73 4.70 -23.39
CA ALA A 28 13.86 3.64 -22.87
C ALA A 28 13.14 3.99 -21.55
N TYR A 29 13.41 5.16 -20.99
CA TYR A 29 12.89 5.65 -19.72
C TYR A 29 11.56 6.41 -19.82
N PHE A 30 11.03 6.69 -21.03
CA PHE A 30 9.97 7.70 -21.16
C PHE A 30 8.80 7.27 -22.06
N SER A 31 8.52 5.96 -22.12
CA SER A 31 7.29 5.51 -22.78
C SER A 31 6.09 5.79 -21.87
N ASP A 32 5.13 6.56 -22.38
CA ASP A 32 3.86 6.77 -21.71
C ASP A 32 3.04 5.47 -21.76
N TRP A 33 2.55 5.03 -20.61
CA TRP A 33 1.65 3.88 -20.49
C TRP A 33 0.71 4.08 -19.29
N PHE A 34 -0.45 3.46 -19.31
CA PHE A 34 -1.42 3.53 -18.23
C PHE A 34 -2.27 2.28 -18.21
N ASN A 35 -2.51 1.74 -17.02
CA ASN A 35 -3.39 0.62 -16.76
C ASN A 35 -4.31 0.96 -15.61
N GLN A 36 -5.49 0.36 -15.61
CA GLN A 36 -6.46 0.48 -14.55
C GLN A 36 -7.30 -0.79 -14.44
N ASP A 37 -7.73 -1.09 -13.25
CA ASP A 37 -8.59 -2.24 -13.00
C ASP A 37 -9.58 -1.99 -11.87
N LEU A 38 -10.57 -2.87 -11.81
CA LEU A 38 -11.57 -2.92 -10.76
C LEU A 38 -11.60 -4.33 -10.23
N THR A 39 -11.31 -4.50 -8.93
CA THR A 39 -11.11 -5.79 -8.29
C THR A 39 -12.01 -5.93 -7.08
N LEU A 40 -12.72 -7.07 -6.99
CA LEU A 40 -13.39 -7.48 -5.76
C LEU A 40 -12.40 -8.31 -4.94
N ILE A 41 -12.16 -7.89 -3.70
CA ILE A 41 -11.15 -8.49 -2.83
C ILE A 41 -11.81 -8.96 -1.52
N GLY A 42 -11.50 -10.19 -1.13
CA GLY A 42 -11.79 -10.70 0.20
C GLY A 42 -10.52 -10.77 1.02
N SER A 43 -10.58 -10.32 2.26
CA SER A 43 -9.46 -10.29 3.20
C SER A 43 -9.75 -11.04 4.49
N LYS A 44 -8.70 -11.52 5.15
CA LYS A 44 -8.76 -12.30 6.38
C LYS A 44 -7.57 -12.00 7.28
N ASP A 45 -7.85 -11.76 8.58
CA ASP A 45 -6.87 -11.52 9.65
C ASP A 45 -5.90 -10.34 9.36
N ILE A 46 -6.43 -9.23 8.87
CA ILE A 46 -5.64 -8.05 8.50
C ILE A 46 -5.35 -7.20 9.75
N SER A 47 -4.09 -7.01 10.07
CA SER A 47 -3.63 -6.47 11.36
C SER A 47 -2.97 -5.08 11.26
N PHE A 48 -3.60 -4.13 10.54
CA PHE A 48 -3.18 -2.72 10.59
C PHE A 48 -3.65 -2.01 11.87
N GLY A 49 -4.60 -2.57 12.57
CA GLY A 49 -5.10 -2.10 13.85
C GLY A 49 -4.76 -3.08 14.98
N PRO A 50 -5.21 -2.78 16.22
CA PRO A 50 -4.99 -3.65 17.37
C PRO A 50 -5.92 -4.88 17.37
N LYS A 51 -6.92 -4.91 16.48
CA LYS A 51 -7.78 -6.07 16.22
C LYS A 51 -7.68 -6.43 14.76
N PRO A 52 -7.47 -7.73 14.42
CA PRO A 52 -7.51 -8.16 13.03
C PRO A 52 -8.87 -7.89 12.39
N ASN A 53 -8.84 -7.51 11.14
CA ASN A 53 -10.01 -7.19 10.35
C ASN A 53 -10.22 -8.19 9.21
N ASP A 54 -11.50 -8.50 8.92
CA ASP A 54 -11.94 -9.31 7.78
C ASP A 54 -12.89 -8.46 6.96
N ASP A 55 -12.70 -8.41 5.64
CA ASP A 55 -13.51 -7.57 4.77
C ASP A 55 -13.75 -8.21 3.39
N ILE A 56 -14.79 -7.73 2.71
CA ILE A 56 -14.94 -7.86 1.25
C ILE A 56 -15.18 -6.46 0.71
N TYR A 57 -14.22 -5.95 -0.03
CA TYR A 57 -14.22 -4.59 -0.55
C TYR A 57 -14.03 -4.55 -2.06
N LEU A 58 -14.39 -3.43 -2.66
CA LEU A 58 -14.18 -3.13 -4.06
C LEU A 58 -13.04 -2.14 -4.20
N GLU A 59 -12.02 -2.50 -4.96
CA GLU A 59 -10.84 -1.69 -5.23
C GLU A 59 -10.82 -1.22 -6.67
N TYR A 60 -10.63 0.07 -6.88
CA TYR A 60 -10.21 0.63 -8.14
C TYR A 60 -8.73 0.98 -8.05
N GLU A 61 -7.90 0.33 -8.87
CA GLU A 61 -6.46 0.52 -8.93
C GLU A 61 -6.05 1.14 -10.25
N TYR A 62 -5.05 2.02 -10.23
CA TYR A 62 -4.43 2.55 -11.43
C TYR A 62 -2.93 2.67 -11.28
N PHE A 63 -2.21 2.47 -12.38
CA PHE A 63 -0.77 2.67 -12.44
C PHE A 63 -0.35 3.04 -13.85
N GLY A 64 0.69 3.87 -13.95
CA GLY A 64 1.14 4.35 -15.24
C GLY A 64 2.30 5.31 -15.17
N ARG A 65 2.77 5.69 -16.33
CA ARG A 65 3.81 6.69 -16.48
C ARG A 65 3.44 7.68 -17.58
N LYS A 66 3.60 8.96 -17.29
CA LYS A 66 3.41 10.06 -18.23
C LYS A 66 4.49 11.10 -18.03
N GLY A 67 5.43 11.20 -18.99
CA GLY A 67 6.56 12.11 -18.88
C GLY A 67 7.34 11.88 -17.58
N PRO A 68 7.56 12.93 -16.75
CA PRO A 68 8.27 12.77 -15.49
C PRO A 68 7.47 12.03 -14.39
N PHE A 69 6.17 11.88 -14.57
CA PHE A 69 5.28 11.32 -13.55
C PHE A 69 5.17 9.81 -13.68
N GLU A 70 5.46 9.11 -12.62
CA GLU A 70 5.06 7.73 -12.41
C GLU A 70 3.92 7.75 -11.39
N LEU A 71 2.83 7.10 -11.71
CA LEU A 71 1.58 7.15 -10.96
C LEU A 71 1.20 5.75 -10.52
N TYR A 72 0.92 5.62 -9.25
CA TYR A 72 0.28 4.46 -8.67
C TYR A 72 -0.73 4.93 -7.63
N GLY A 73 -1.84 4.23 -7.54
CA GLY A 73 -2.82 4.49 -6.49
C GLY A 73 -4.04 3.61 -6.62
N TYR A 74 -4.78 3.54 -5.53
CA TYR A 74 -6.04 2.80 -5.46
C TYR A 74 -7.04 3.50 -4.55
N VAL A 75 -8.31 3.15 -4.74
CA VAL A 75 -9.45 3.59 -3.94
C VAL A 75 -10.30 2.38 -3.61
N ASP A 76 -10.50 2.15 -2.32
CA ASP A 76 -11.31 1.06 -1.80
C ASP A 76 -12.65 1.55 -1.29
N VAL A 77 -13.69 0.74 -1.54
CA VAL A 77 -14.99 0.87 -0.89
C VAL A 77 -15.16 -0.30 0.08
N PRO A 78 -14.91 -0.09 1.39
CA PRO A 78 -14.94 -1.14 2.39
C PRO A 78 -16.30 -1.78 2.52
N LYS A 79 -16.34 -3.07 2.85
CA LYS A 79 -17.54 -3.87 3.12
C LYS A 79 -18.62 -3.71 2.06
N ILE A 80 -18.23 -3.72 0.79
CA ILE A 80 -19.16 -3.47 -0.32
C ILE A 80 -20.33 -4.46 -0.38
N LEU A 81 -20.18 -5.66 0.16
CA LEU A 81 -21.23 -6.66 0.28
C LEU A 81 -21.85 -6.74 1.69
N GLY A 82 -21.49 -5.84 2.59
CA GLY A 82 -21.89 -5.89 4.01
C GLY A 82 -21.31 -7.09 4.76
N ILE A 83 -20.23 -7.69 4.27
CA ILE A 83 -19.54 -8.84 4.86
C ILE A 83 -18.22 -8.34 5.46
N GLY A 84 -17.92 -8.82 6.67
CA GLY A 84 -16.72 -8.48 7.42
C GLY A 84 -16.96 -8.71 8.90
N ASN A 85 -16.00 -8.40 9.74
CA ASN A 85 -16.20 -8.48 11.19
C ASN A 85 -16.86 -7.19 11.74
N ASP A 86 -17.39 -7.26 12.97
CA ASP A 86 -18.15 -6.15 13.56
C ASP A 86 -17.30 -4.93 13.96
N ASN A 87 -15.98 -5.05 13.91
CA ASN A 87 -15.08 -3.96 14.31
C ASN A 87 -14.94 -2.89 13.23
N ASP A 88 -15.30 -3.24 12.00
CA ASP A 88 -15.22 -2.35 10.88
C ASP A 88 -16.61 -2.02 10.33
N LYS A 89 -16.83 -0.76 10.03
CA LYS A 89 -18.07 -0.22 9.49
C LYS A 89 -17.84 0.26 8.07
N GLY A 90 -18.54 -0.35 7.12
CA GLY A 90 -18.50 0.06 5.71
C GLY A 90 -19.58 1.08 5.37
N VAL A 91 -19.67 1.37 4.08
CA VAL A 91 -20.58 2.38 3.54
C VAL A 91 -22.05 2.16 3.89
N TRP A 92 -22.49 0.92 4.02
CA TRP A 92 -23.88 0.57 4.33
C TRP A 92 -24.27 0.81 5.80
N ASP A 93 -23.29 0.82 6.70
CA ASP A 93 -23.50 0.96 8.15
C ASP A 93 -23.04 2.34 8.66
N HIS A 94 -22.99 3.35 7.79
CA HIS A 94 -22.49 4.68 8.11
C HIS A 94 -21.05 4.66 8.66
N GLY A 95 -20.26 3.70 8.23
CA GLY A 95 -18.84 3.60 8.51
C GLY A 95 -17.99 4.39 7.53
N SER A 96 -16.72 4.00 7.36
CA SER A 96 -15.84 4.62 6.35
C SER A 96 -16.39 4.34 4.95
N PRO A 97 -16.70 5.37 4.14
CA PRO A 97 -17.19 5.16 2.79
C PRO A 97 -16.07 4.84 1.80
N LEU A 98 -14.82 5.20 2.12
CA LEU A 98 -13.68 4.94 1.27
C LEU A 98 -12.36 4.97 2.05
N PHE A 99 -11.42 4.21 1.53
CA PHE A 99 -10.00 4.29 1.82
C PHE A 99 -9.25 4.53 0.51
N MET A 100 -8.13 5.26 0.52
CA MET A 100 -7.30 5.42 -0.67
C MET A 100 -5.84 5.62 -0.30
N GLU A 101 -4.98 5.17 -1.23
CA GLU A 101 -3.55 5.40 -1.18
C GLU A 101 -3.06 5.80 -2.57
N HIS A 102 -2.20 6.80 -2.63
CA HIS A 102 -1.63 7.31 -3.86
C HIS A 102 -0.13 7.50 -3.70
N GLU A 103 0.64 6.83 -4.54
CA GLU A 103 2.10 6.84 -4.51
C GLU A 103 2.71 7.44 -5.80
N PRO A 104 2.53 8.74 -6.08
CA PRO A 104 3.15 9.35 -7.23
C PRO A 104 4.66 9.55 -7.03
N ARG A 105 5.44 9.31 -8.09
CA ARG A 105 6.86 9.63 -8.15
C ARG A 105 7.12 10.61 -9.29
N ILE A 106 8.05 11.55 -9.11
CA ILE A 106 8.46 12.53 -10.11
C ILE A 106 9.92 12.31 -10.44
N SER A 107 10.22 11.90 -11.67
CA SER A 107 11.58 11.60 -12.12
C SER A 107 12.46 12.85 -12.15
N ILE A 108 13.50 12.84 -11.34
CA ILE A 108 14.53 13.89 -11.30
C ILE A 108 15.38 13.82 -12.56
N ASP A 109 15.69 12.62 -13.05
CA ASP A 109 16.43 12.37 -14.29
C ASP A 109 15.73 12.99 -15.50
N TYR A 110 14.40 12.78 -15.60
CA TYR A 110 13.61 13.40 -16.67
C TYR A 110 13.68 14.93 -16.62
N LEU A 111 13.46 15.51 -15.44
CA LEU A 111 13.50 16.96 -15.25
C LEU A 111 14.88 17.55 -15.51
N ALA A 112 15.94 16.79 -15.20
CA ALA A 112 17.32 17.17 -15.49
C ALA A 112 17.69 16.99 -16.98
N GLY A 113 16.86 16.31 -17.78
CA GLY A 113 17.12 15.98 -19.18
C GLY A 113 18.33 15.05 -19.39
N ARG A 114 18.76 14.33 -18.37
CA ARG A 114 19.90 13.40 -18.38
C ARG A 114 19.77 12.34 -17.30
N SER A 115 20.43 11.18 -17.51
CA SER A 115 20.55 10.18 -16.47
C SER A 115 21.45 10.67 -15.33
N LEU A 116 20.98 10.43 -14.10
CA LEU A 116 21.70 10.66 -12.85
C LEU A 116 22.09 9.33 -12.19
N ALA A 117 22.14 8.25 -12.97
CA ALA A 117 22.47 6.91 -12.49
C ALA A 117 23.85 6.88 -11.81
N VAL A 118 23.93 6.19 -10.66
CA VAL A 118 25.14 5.98 -9.88
C VAL A 118 25.19 4.54 -9.37
N GLY A 119 26.15 3.75 -9.82
CA GLY A 119 26.25 2.33 -9.47
C GLY A 119 24.98 1.57 -9.90
N PRO A 120 24.31 0.84 -9.00
CA PRO A 120 23.09 0.12 -9.33
C PRO A 120 21.82 1.03 -9.38
N PHE A 121 21.91 2.27 -8.93
CA PHE A 121 20.77 3.20 -8.90
C PHE A 121 20.58 3.83 -10.28
N LYS A 122 19.48 3.49 -10.95
CA LYS A 122 19.24 3.83 -12.36
C LYS A 122 18.57 5.18 -12.57
N GLU A 123 17.50 5.43 -11.83
CA GLU A 123 16.66 6.62 -11.95
C GLU A 123 16.29 7.10 -10.56
N TRP A 124 16.29 8.40 -10.37
CA TRP A 124 16.00 9.04 -9.10
C TRP A 124 14.68 9.81 -9.16
N TYR A 125 13.95 9.76 -8.05
CA TYR A 125 12.63 10.37 -7.94
C TYR A 125 12.48 11.20 -6.67
N VAL A 126 11.69 12.27 -6.77
CA VAL A 126 10.95 12.76 -5.61
C VAL A 126 9.72 11.86 -5.48
N ALA A 127 9.59 11.21 -4.36
CA ALA A 127 8.57 10.19 -4.13
C ALA A 127 7.60 10.64 -3.04
N PHE A 128 6.33 10.32 -3.25
CA PHE A 128 5.26 10.59 -2.30
C PHE A 128 4.45 9.31 -2.08
N ASP A 129 3.82 9.23 -0.91
CA ASP A 129 2.83 8.23 -0.58
C ASP A 129 1.78 8.94 0.31
N TRP A 130 0.55 9.06 -0.18
CA TRP A 130 -0.54 9.72 0.52
C TRP A 130 -1.64 8.72 0.82
N ILE A 131 -1.87 8.51 2.12
CA ILE A 131 -2.88 7.60 2.65
C ILE A 131 -4.01 8.43 3.24
N TYR A 132 -5.25 8.11 2.84
CA TYR A 132 -6.44 8.72 3.36
C TYR A 132 -7.51 7.67 3.67
N ASP A 133 -7.92 7.60 4.94
CA ASP A 133 -9.14 6.90 5.37
C ASP A 133 -10.17 7.94 5.78
N HIS A 134 -11.33 7.93 5.14
CA HIS A 134 -12.40 8.87 5.47
C HIS A 134 -12.92 8.67 6.89
N GLY A 135 -12.90 7.41 7.38
CA GLY A 135 -13.48 7.05 8.66
C GLY A 135 -15.00 7.31 8.76
N SER A 136 -15.61 6.83 9.80
CA SER A 136 -17.02 7.12 10.11
C SER A 136 -17.22 8.50 10.76
N ASN A 137 -16.17 9.08 11.29
CA ASN A 137 -16.12 10.40 11.92
C ASN A 137 -14.66 10.88 12.01
N SER A 138 -14.45 12.11 12.45
CA SER A 138 -13.10 12.71 12.52
C SER A 138 -12.12 11.97 13.44
N ALA A 139 -12.60 11.29 14.48
CA ALA A 139 -11.73 10.53 15.38
C ALA A 139 -11.30 9.16 14.80
N ASN A 140 -11.95 8.75 13.71
CA ASN A 140 -11.65 7.50 12.99
C ASN A 140 -11.06 7.77 11.60
N ARG A 141 -10.46 8.94 11.41
CA ARG A 141 -9.88 9.37 10.13
C ARG A 141 -8.36 9.27 10.15
N ALA A 142 -7.80 8.86 9.01
CA ALA A 142 -6.39 9.03 8.75
C ALA A 142 -6.16 9.94 7.54
N ASN A 143 -5.14 10.76 7.62
CA ASN A 143 -4.67 11.60 6.52
C ASN A 143 -3.16 11.80 6.71
N THR A 144 -2.40 10.99 6.01
CA THR A 144 -0.95 10.88 6.18
C THR A 144 -0.25 11.07 4.86
N LEU A 145 0.78 11.90 4.84
CA LEU A 145 1.67 12.09 3.70
C LEU A 145 3.08 11.63 4.05
N TYR A 146 3.60 10.74 3.26
CA TYR A 146 5.01 10.42 3.19
C TYR A 146 5.63 11.19 2.01
N SER A 147 6.77 11.81 2.21
CA SER A 147 7.49 12.51 1.16
C SER A 147 8.98 12.30 1.29
N GLY A 148 9.66 12.09 0.17
CA GLY A 148 11.08 11.80 0.20
C GLY A 148 11.69 11.50 -1.16
N LEU A 149 12.66 10.61 -1.17
CA LEU A 149 13.40 10.22 -2.36
C LEU A 149 13.19 8.74 -2.67
N GLY A 150 13.13 8.43 -3.95
CA GLY A 150 13.05 7.08 -4.47
C GLY A 150 14.07 6.82 -5.56
N THR A 151 14.32 5.55 -5.83
CA THR A 151 15.20 5.11 -6.91
C THR A 151 14.80 3.75 -7.44
N ASP A 152 15.00 3.54 -8.73
CA ASP A 152 14.99 2.22 -9.35
C ASP A 152 16.40 1.63 -9.33
N ILE A 153 16.49 0.32 -9.08
CA ILE A 153 17.75 -0.38 -8.84
C ILE A 153 17.98 -1.44 -9.92
N ASP A 154 19.15 -1.39 -10.54
CA ASP A 154 19.58 -2.41 -11.49
C ASP A 154 19.98 -3.70 -10.77
N THR A 155 19.20 -4.75 -10.93
CA THR A 155 19.49 -6.07 -10.38
C THR A 155 20.28 -6.95 -11.34
N HIS A 156 20.57 -6.46 -12.56
CA HIS A 156 21.14 -7.25 -13.66
C HIS A 156 20.36 -8.56 -13.93
N SER A 157 19.06 -8.54 -13.67
CA SER A 157 18.16 -9.68 -13.81
C SER A 157 16.78 -9.22 -14.32
N ARG A 158 15.82 -10.15 -14.38
CA ARG A 158 14.42 -9.85 -14.70
C ARG A 158 13.63 -9.22 -13.53
N VAL A 159 14.25 -9.04 -12.38
CA VAL A 159 13.61 -8.43 -11.21
C VAL A 159 13.62 -6.93 -11.35
N ASN A 160 12.45 -6.30 -11.37
CA ASN A 160 12.33 -4.86 -11.19
C ASN A 160 12.37 -4.57 -9.69
N LEU A 161 13.30 -3.78 -9.25
CA LEU A 161 13.52 -3.42 -7.87
C LEU A 161 13.50 -1.90 -7.72
N SER A 162 12.76 -1.41 -6.76
CA SER A 162 12.77 0.01 -6.37
C SER A 162 12.80 0.16 -4.87
N ALA A 163 13.35 1.29 -4.42
CA ALA A 163 13.39 1.66 -3.01
C ALA A 163 13.01 3.12 -2.84
N ASN A 164 12.27 3.41 -1.78
CA ASN A 164 11.91 4.77 -1.40
C ASN A 164 12.24 4.99 0.08
N PHE A 165 12.56 6.23 0.42
CA PHE A 165 12.78 6.67 1.79
C PHE A 165 12.03 7.98 2.03
N TYR A 166 11.20 8.01 3.08
CA TYR A 166 10.27 9.09 3.35
C TYR A 166 10.39 9.63 4.77
N GLY A 167 10.13 10.94 4.93
CA GLY A 167 9.62 11.51 6.17
C GLY A 167 8.08 11.48 6.16
N ARG A 168 7.47 11.30 7.31
CA ARG A 168 6.02 11.18 7.47
C ARG A 168 5.43 12.41 8.14
N TYR A 169 4.41 13.02 7.50
CA TYR A 169 3.56 14.05 8.11
C TYR A 169 2.15 13.52 8.28
N GLN A 170 1.58 13.70 9.46
CA GLN A 170 0.23 13.23 9.79
C GLN A 170 -0.67 14.41 10.12
N TRP A 171 -1.70 14.66 9.30
CA TRP A 171 -2.77 15.58 9.65
C TRP A 171 -3.74 14.92 10.62
N GLU A 172 -4.10 13.68 10.35
CA GLU A 172 -5.01 12.87 11.16
C GLU A 172 -4.44 11.45 11.25
N ASN A 173 -4.52 10.83 12.42
CA ASN A 173 -4.05 9.48 12.68
C ASN A 173 -4.93 8.81 13.75
N TYR A 174 -6.25 8.72 13.44
CA TYR A 174 -7.23 8.07 14.33
C TYR A 174 -7.25 8.62 15.76
N GLY A 175 -7.03 9.93 15.91
CA GLY A 175 -6.97 10.58 17.22
C GLY A 175 -5.70 10.31 18.01
N ALA A 176 -4.65 9.79 17.38
CA ALA A 176 -3.37 9.54 18.04
C ALA A 176 -2.67 10.85 18.43
N SER A 177 -1.76 10.77 19.41
CA SER A 177 -1.07 11.93 19.97
C SER A 177 -0.07 12.61 19.01
N ASN A 178 0.21 12.00 17.86
CA ASN A 178 1.15 12.50 16.86
C ASN A 178 0.48 13.17 15.65
N GLU A 179 -0.81 13.52 15.75
CA GLU A 179 -1.50 14.30 14.73
C GLU A 179 -0.93 15.71 14.57
N TYR A 180 -1.10 16.30 13.38
CA TYR A 180 -0.62 17.62 12.96
C TYR A 180 0.90 17.79 13.14
N SER A 181 1.66 16.73 12.92
CA SER A 181 3.12 16.74 13.10
C SER A 181 3.88 15.92 12.07
N TRP A 182 5.16 16.27 11.88
CA TRP A 182 6.14 15.36 11.31
C TRP A 182 6.50 14.33 12.38
N ASP A 183 6.26 13.05 12.08
CA ASP A 183 6.50 11.98 13.01
C ASP A 183 6.90 10.67 12.32
N GLY A 184 8.17 10.33 12.47
CA GLY A 184 8.74 9.10 11.95
C GLY A 184 9.11 9.15 10.46
N TYR A 185 9.61 8.02 10.04
CA TYR A 185 10.14 7.78 8.71
C TYR A 185 9.61 6.44 8.18
N ARG A 186 9.63 6.29 6.84
CA ARG A 186 9.37 5.01 6.17
C ARG A 186 10.51 4.68 5.22
N ALA A 187 11.03 3.46 5.30
CA ALA A 187 11.78 2.84 4.22
C ALA A 187 10.87 1.84 3.50
N GLN A 188 10.77 1.94 2.19
CA GLN A 188 9.95 1.07 1.36
C GLN A 188 10.82 0.36 0.33
N LEU A 189 10.61 -0.94 0.17
CA LEU A 189 11.23 -1.76 -0.86
C LEU A 189 10.14 -2.44 -1.68
N LYS A 190 10.19 -2.29 -3.01
CA LYS A 190 9.25 -2.91 -3.93
C LYS A 190 10.01 -3.75 -4.95
N TYR A 191 9.50 -4.93 -5.27
CA TYR A 191 10.08 -5.79 -6.30
C TYR A 191 9.01 -6.53 -7.08
N ILE A 192 9.25 -6.68 -8.38
CA ILE A 192 8.37 -7.37 -9.32
C ILE A 192 9.19 -8.40 -10.06
N VAL A 193 8.72 -9.64 -10.00
CA VAL A 193 9.38 -10.79 -10.61
C VAL A 193 8.44 -11.46 -11.61
N PRO A 194 8.58 -11.20 -12.92
CA PRO A 194 7.88 -11.98 -13.92
C PRO A 194 8.28 -13.46 -13.81
N ILE A 195 7.32 -14.34 -13.50
CA ILE A 195 7.58 -15.77 -13.33
C ILE A 195 7.45 -16.49 -14.67
N SER A 196 6.30 -16.37 -15.32
CA SER A 196 5.98 -17.07 -16.56
C SER A 196 4.99 -16.33 -17.42
N THR A 197 5.10 -16.54 -18.73
CA THR A 197 4.05 -16.24 -19.71
C THR A 197 3.64 -17.56 -20.34
N PHE A 198 2.35 -17.82 -20.41
CA PHE A 198 1.76 -19.07 -20.93
C PHE A 198 1.37 -18.93 -22.41
N ASP A 199 1.22 -20.05 -23.11
CA ASP A 199 0.88 -20.08 -24.54
C ASP A 199 -0.46 -19.41 -24.86
N ASN A 200 -1.39 -19.38 -23.91
CA ASN A 200 -2.67 -18.69 -24.04
C ASN A 200 -2.61 -17.16 -23.81
N GLY A 201 -1.40 -16.62 -23.61
CA GLY A 201 -1.18 -15.19 -23.35
C GLY A 201 -1.36 -14.78 -21.88
N ALA A 202 -1.68 -15.71 -20.98
CA ALA A 202 -1.72 -15.41 -19.55
C ALA A 202 -0.31 -15.20 -18.99
N SER A 203 -0.20 -14.42 -17.93
CA SER A 203 1.05 -14.19 -17.20
C SER A 203 0.91 -14.53 -15.73
N LEU A 204 2.00 -14.96 -15.13
CA LEU A 204 2.16 -15.14 -13.70
C LEU A 204 3.30 -14.26 -13.20
N THR A 205 2.99 -13.40 -12.26
CA THR A 205 3.93 -12.42 -11.69
C THR A 205 3.93 -12.51 -10.17
N TYR A 206 5.10 -12.44 -9.57
CA TYR A 206 5.23 -12.28 -8.13
C TYR A 206 5.63 -10.84 -7.82
N ILE A 207 4.88 -10.22 -6.92
CA ILE A 207 5.08 -8.83 -6.51
C ILE A 207 5.27 -8.81 -5.01
N GLY A 208 6.27 -8.08 -4.55
CA GLY A 208 6.46 -7.88 -3.13
C GLY A 208 6.76 -6.43 -2.83
N PHE A 209 6.24 -5.97 -1.69
CA PHE A 209 6.65 -4.70 -1.13
C PHE A 209 6.66 -4.77 0.39
N THR A 210 7.62 -4.06 0.96
CA THR A 210 7.81 -4.01 2.40
C THR A 210 7.92 -2.55 2.82
N ASN A 211 7.05 -2.16 3.73
CA ASN A 211 7.09 -0.88 4.42
C ASN A 211 7.68 -1.10 5.81
N PHE A 212 8.73 -0.38 6.11
CA PHE A 212 9.34 -0.34 7.42
C PHE A 212 9.24 1.08 7.96
N ASP A 213 8.31 1.28 8.90
CA ASP A 213 8.11 2.55 9.61
C ASP A 213 8.91 2.56 10.90
N PHE A 214 9.54 3.69 11.22
CA PHE A 214 10.37 3.83 12.41
C PHE A 214 10.49 5.27 12.87
N GLY A 215 10.91 5.44 14.13
CA GLY A 215 11.17 6.75 14.71
C GLY A 215 9.93 7.56 15.03
N SER A 216 8.75 6.94 15.16
CA SER A 216 7.54 7.60 15.64
C SER A 216 7.62 7.85 17.15
N ASP A 217 7.14 9.03 17.57
CA ASP A 217 6.95 9.39 18.96
C ASP A 217 5.45 9.48 19.28
N LEU A 218 4.89 8.41 19.82
CA LEU A 218 3.49 8.33 20.24
C LEU A 218 3.29 8.75 21.70
N LYS A 219 4.18 9.60 22.21
CA LYS A 219 4.09 10.32 23.50
C LYS A 219 3.75 9.41 24.66
N ASN A 220 4.52 8.33 24.80
CA ASN A 220 4.44 7.38 25.91
C ASN A 220 3.11 6.61 26.02
N ASP A 221 2.36 6.45 24.95
CA ASP A 221 1.25 5.50 24.94
C ASP A 221 1.82 4.07 25.01
N PRO A 222 1.59 3.32 26.10
CA PRO A 222 2.16 1.99 26.28
C PRO A 222 1.60 0.94 25.33
N ALA A 223 0.51 1.24 24.65
CA ALA A 223 -0.11 0.37 23.65
C ALA A 223 0.44 0.61 22.24
N ARG A 224 1.29 1.61 22.08
CA ARG A 224 1.84 2.01 20.78
C ARG A 224 3.35 1.80 20.75
N THR A 225 3.88 1.66 19.55
CA THR A 225 5.32 1.50 19.31
C THR A 225 5.82 2.46 18.24
N GLY A 226 7.10 2.85 18.33
CA GLY A 226 7.76 3.74 17.36
C GLY A 226 8.11 3.08 16.03
N ASN A 227 7.81 1.79 15.84
CA ASN A 227 8.11 1.07 14.60
C ASN A 227 6.99 0.12 14.19
N SER A 228 6.91 -0.14 12.89
CA SER A 228 5.99 -1.10 12.30
C SER A 228 6.63 -1.68 11.04
N THR A 229 6.38 -2.95 10.75
CA THR A 229 6.79 -3.56 9.49
C THR A 229 5.60 -4.27 8.86
N VAL A 230 5.36 -3.97 7.60
CA VAL A 230 4.36 -4.66 6.78
C VAL A 230 5.03 -5.17 5.52
N ALA A 231 5.02 -6.50 5.33
CA ALA A 231 5.60 -7.15 4.16
C ALA A 231 4.51 -7.87 3.37
N THR A 232 4.23 -7.39 2.19
CA THR A 232 3.17 -7.91 1.31
C THR A 232 3.78 -8.73 0.19
N ASN A 233 3.17 -9.87 -0.09
CA ASN A 233 3.59 -10.82 -1.10
C ASN A 233 2.38 -11.19 -1.95
N VAL A 234 2.38 -10.82 -3.22
CA VAL A 234 1.29 -10.99 -4.17
C VAL A 234 1.69 -11.99 -5.24
N LEU A 235 0.84 -12.97 -5.48
CA LEU A 235 0.89 -13.80 -6.67
C LEU A 235 -0.25 -13.38 -7.59
N LEU A 236 0.11 -12.78 -8.73
CA LEU A 236 -0.82 -12.29 -9.72
C LEU A 236 -0.84 -13.23 -10.93
N TYR A 237 -2.03 -13.74 -11.28
CA TYR A 237 -2.30 -14.37 -12.56
C TYR A 237 -3.21 -13.45 -13.39
N ALA A 238 -2.72 -13.00 -14.55
CA ALA A 238 -3.44 -12.11 -15.45
C ALA A 238 -3.70 -12.80 -16.79
N PHE A 239 -4.93 -12.72 -17.29
CA PHE A 239 -5.34 -13.29 -18.56
C PHE A 239 -6.32 -12.36 -19.28
N THR A 240 -5.91 -11.82 -20.44
CA THR A 240 -6.68 -10.85 -21.22
C THR A 240 -7.09 -9.64 -20.34
N HIS A 241 -8.34 -9.60 -19.90
CA HIS A 241 -8.89 -8.59 -19.03
C HIS A 241 -9.14 -9.09 -17.59
N LEU A 242 -8.90 -10.37 -17.31
CA LEU A 242 -9.13 -10.95 -16.00
C LEU A 242 -7.84 -11.02 -15.19
N ARG A 243 -7.95 -10.71 -13.93
CA ARG A 243 -6.88 -10.77 -12.96
C ARG A 243 -7.33 -11.57 -11.74
N PHE A 244 -6.44 -12.43 -11.26
CA PHE A 244 -6.63 -13.19 -10.03
C PHE A 244 -5.41 -12.94 -9.14
N THR A 245 -5.66 -12.54 -7.91
CA THR A 245 -4.62 -12.26 -6.93
C THR A 245 -4.76 -13.16 -5.71
N LEU A 246 -3.61 -13.64 -5.22
CA LEU A 246 -3.48 -14.24 -3.90
C LEU A 246 -2.41 -13.46 -3.15
N VAL A 247 -2.70 -13.02 -1.94
CA VAL A 247 -1.80 -12.19 -1.16
C VAL A 247 -1.59 -12.79 0.22
N GLY A 248 -0.31 -12.87 0.64
CA GLY A 248 0.10 -13.07 2.02
C GLY A 248 0.79 -11.82 2.53
N ARG A 249 0.29 -11.25 3.61
CA ARG A 249 0.84 -10.05 4.23
C ARG A 249 1.26 -10.34 5.66
N TYR A 250 2.53 -10.11 5.95
CA TYR A 250 3.08 -10.23 7.29
C TYR A 250 3.07 -8.88 7.98
N PHE A 251 2.61 -8.85 9.21
CA PHE A 251 2.57 -7.69 10.08
C PHE A 251 3.48 -7.90 11.27
N HIS A 252 4.21 -6.85 11.62
CA HIS A 252 4.87 -6.70 12.90
C HIS A 252 4.56 -5.30 13.42
N ASN A 253 3.89 -5.23 14.56
CA ASN A 253 3.37 -3.99 15.15
C ASN A 253 2.50 -3.19 14.14
N GLY A 254 1.59 -3.85 13.46
CA GLY A 254 0.76 -3.23 12.42
C GLY A 254 0.09 -1.94 12.93
N GLY A 255 0.16 -0.88 12.13
CA GLY A 255 -0.34 0.46 12.51
C GLY A 255 0.33 1.08 13.74
N ASN A 256 1.57 0.69 14.06
CA ASN A 256 2.27 1.10 15.28
C ASN A 256 1.59 0.66 16.59
N TRP A 257 0.83 -0.41 16.58
CA TRP A 257 0.30 -1.02 17.80
C TRP A 257 1.29 -2.03 18.37
N GLN A 258 1.54 -1.93 19.69
CA GLN A 258 2.38 -2.90 20.40
C GLN A 258 1.60 -4.21 20.55
N ASP A 259 2.07 -5.27 19.91
CA ASP A 259 1.41 -6.59 20.01
C ASP A 259 1.32 -7.08 21.45
N GLY A 260 0.19 -7.69 21.81
CA GLY A 260 -0.09 -8.19 23.14
C GLY A 260 -0.45 -7.15 24.19
N SER A 261 -0.43 -5.83 23.87
CA SER A 261 -0.86 -4.78 24.79
C SER A 261 -2.33 -4.94 25.19
N GLU A 262 -2.64 -4.65 26.44
CA GLU A 262 -4.01 -4.66 26.95
C GLU A 262 -4.70 -3.32 26.63
N LEU A 263 -5.83 -3.39 25.98
CA LEU A 263 -6.63 -2.26 25.48
C LEU A 263 -8.07 -2.36 25.91
N ASN A 264 -8.75 -1.21 26.01
CA ASN A 264 -10.18 -1.12 26.25
C ASN A 264 -10.75 0.10 25.55
N PHE A 265 -11.57 -0.12 24.53
CA PHE A 265 -12.25 0.94 23.77
C PHE A 265 -13.69 1.19 24.23
N GLY A 266 -14.09 0.64 25.38
CA GLY A 266 -15.43 0.78 25.92
C GLY A 266 -16.23 -0.52 25.94
N ASP A 267 -15.82 -1.52 25.18
CA ASP A 267 -16.50 -2.82 25.02
C ASP A 267 -15.89 -3.94 25.87
N GLY A 268 -14.99 -3.60 26.80
CA GLY A 268 -14.23 -4.54 27.62
C GLY A 268 -12.76 -4.63 27.24
N ASN A 269 -11.98 -5.31 28.08
CA ASN A 269 -10.56 -5.49 27.87
C ASN A 269 -10.28 -6.53 26.80
N PHE A 270 -9.32 -6.24 25.92
CA PHE A 270 -8.79 -7.18 24.95
C PHE A 270 -7.28 -6.97 24.78
N ARG A 271 -6.59 -7.93 24.16
CA ARG A 271 -5.18 -7.80 23.83
C ARG A 271 -5.03 -7.48 22.35
N ALA A 272 -4.14 -6.53 22.04
CA ALA A 272 -3.77 -6.20 20.69
C ALA A 272 -3.20 -7.44 19.97
N ARG A 273 -3.60 -7.62 18.72
CA ARG A 273 -3.10 -8.63 17.79
C ARG A 273 -2.66 -7.92 16.51
N SER A 274 -1.49 -7.32 16.57
CA SER A 274 -0.89 -6.51 15.51
C SER A 274 0.29 -7.20 14.82
N ASP A 275 0.63 -8.43 15.27
CA ASP A 275 1.61 -9.30 14.64
C ASP A 275 0.92 -10.50 13.99
N GLY A 276 1.47 -10.97 12.88
CA GLY A 276 1.01 -12.20 12.25
C GLY A 276 0.84 -12.09 10.73
N TRP A 277 0.11 -13.06 10.17
CA TRP A 277 -0.18 -13.12 8.74
C TRP A 277 -1.64 -12.78 8.47
N GLY A 278 -1.86 -11.92 7.49
CA GLY A 278 -3.15 -11.70 6.86
C GLY A 278 -3.14 -12.20 5.42
N TYR A 279 -4.31 -12.49 4.89
CA TYR A 279 -4.47 -13.09 3.57
C TYR A 279 -5.53 -12.37 2.76
N TYR A 280 -5.32 -12.31 1.44
CA TYR A 280 -6.31 -11.76 0.53
C TYR A 280 -6.44 -12.65 -0.70
N ALA A 281 -7.63 -12.60 -1.28
CA ALA A 281 -7.90 -13.18 -2.59
C ALA A 281 -8.77 -12.21 -3.39
N GLY A 282 -8.37 -11.94 -4.62
CA GLY A 282 -9.06 -10.99 -5.48
C GLY A 282 -9.36 -11.53 -6.87
N VAL A 283 -10.45 -11.04 -7.45
CA VAL A 283 -10.78 -11.20 -8.87
C VAL A 283 -11.10 -9.83 -9.46
N GLY A 284 -10.40 -9.47 -10.52
CA GLY A 284 -10.49 -8.14 -11.13
C GLY A 284 -10.68 -8.16 -12.63
N TYR A 285 -11.11 -7.03 -13.15
CA TYR A 285 -11.21 -6.73 -14.55
C TYR A 285 -10.32 -5.54 -14.89
N GLN A 286 -9.42 -5.75 -15.86
CA GLN A 286 -8.51 -4.73 -16.39
C GLN A 286 -9.12 -4.12 -17.65
N PHE A 287 -9.19 -2.80 -17.70
CA PHE A 287 -9.76 -1.99 -18.79
C PHE A 287 -8.76 -1.77 -19.94
#